data_309b021ed476c3dcc05052e51bc9d3be
#
_entry.id   309b021ed476c3dcc05052e51bc9d3be
#
_cell.length_a   1.000
_cell.length_b   1.000
_cell.length_c   1.000
_cell.angle_alpha   90.00
_cell.angle_beta   90.00
_cell.angle_gamma   90.00
#
_symmetry.space_group_name_H-M   'P 1'
#
loop_
_entity.id
_entity.type
_entity.pdbx_description
1 polymer ?
#
loop_
_entity_poly.entity_id
_entity_poly.type
_entity_poly.pdbx_seq_one_letter_code
_entity_poly.pdbx_strand_id
1 'polypeptide(L)'
;MKTFSIFFAASLFGQAALATRLYAASYAGLVTSLDFSSSAELSTLSETTECGSSPSWLMLDSPNDVLYCLDEGIDAPNGTITTFKTHSDGALTKLAQLKTISGPVMSATYSAPGVLGRKFLAVAHYSGSSVTTYSVDPVQGLFKHEQTFTYQMAAPGPNAARQDAPHPHGVVVDPTGRFVLVPDLGADVVRVFRVNQSTGLLEPIEPLVASPGSGPRHGAFWTPRGSNSTSSDVYFYLVQELSNELSGFRVKYSGNGISFRKVYEGSTYGKEPSPAGSKAAEIAISPENNHIVVSNRLDNTFGPKEDSFAVFLCADPSGKEAEKVSFIGLYPAYGSSPRHFSIAPTQTMVAVALESSQSVAVAQWDKRSGAPGTLLAEQKLEGEIPSVVWDL
;
A
#
# COMPACT_ATOMS: atom_id res chain seq x y z
N MET A 1 35.19 22.29 61.24
CA MET A 1 34.70 21.34 60.22
C MET A 1 33.47 21.97 59.59
N LYS A 2 33.56 22.45 58.34
CA LYS A 2 32.42 23.01 57.59
C LYS A 2 31.97 21.94 56.59
N THR A 3 30.77 21.42 56.78
CA THR A 3 30.13 20.42 55.90
C THR A 3 29.56 21.14 54.69
N PHE A 4 30.05 20.82 53.47
CA PHE A 4 29.45 21.26 52.22
C PHE A 4 28.44 20.24 51.78
N SER A 5 27.17 20.64 51.72
CA SER A 5 26.09 19.84 51.10
C SER A 5 26.06 20.19 49.59
N ILE A 6 26.34 19.18 48.76
CA ILE A 6 26.21 19.28 47.29
C ILE A 6 24.76 18.86 46.96
N PHE A 7 23.96 19.78 46.49
CA PHE A 7 22.67 19.51 45.88
C PHE A 7 22.85 19.02 44.44
N PHE A 8 22.57 17.77 44.16
CA PHE A 8 22.40 17.28 42.80
C PHE A 8 21.00 17.69 42.29
N ALA A 9 20.97 18.61 41.34
CA ALA A 9 19.79 18.90 40.56
C ALA A 9 19.66 17.80 39.50
N ALA A 10 18.72 16.90 39.67
CA ALA A 10 18.31 15.96 38.62
C ALA A 10 17.53 16.75 37.56
N SER A 11 18.16 17.02 36.42
CA SER A 11 17.48 17.51 35.22
C SER A 11 16.64 16.38 34.65
N LEU A 12 15.34 16.44 34.86
CA LEU A 12 14.34 15.67 34.13
C LEU A 12 14.36 16.16 32.68
N PHE A 13 15.17 15.54 31.84
CA PHE A 13 14.93 15.61 30.40
C PHE A 13 13.65 14.82 30.13
N GLY A 14 12.53 15.53 30.04
CA GLY A 14 11.33 15.00 29.43
C GLY A 14 11.69 14.61 28.00
N GLN A 15 11.73 13.30 27.69
CA GLN A 15 11.67 12.87 26.30
C GLN A 15 10.34 13.43 25.76
N ALA A 16 10.43 14.41 24.86
CA ALA A 16 9.29 14.76 24.04
C ALA A 16 8.85 13.46 23.35
N ALA A 17 7.68 12.96 23.70
CA ALA A 17 7.06 11.88 22.97
C ALA A 17 6.93 12.41 21.53
N LEU A 18 7.61 11.78 20.58
CA LEU A 18 7.43 12.09 19.19
C LEU A 18 5.95 11.83 18.90
N ALA A 19 5.24 12.88 18.50
CA ALA A 19 3.85 12.77 18.09
C ALA A 19 3.79 11.79 16.92
N THR A 20 2.93 10.77 17.06
CA THR A 20 2.77 9.72 16.04
C THR A 20 1.57 10.10 15.20
N ARG A 21 1.82 10.63 14.00
CA ARG A 21 0.76 11.10 13.10
C ARG A 21 0.39 10.05 12.07
N LEU A 22 -0.86 10.17 11.61
CA LEU A 22 -1.40 9.41 10.49
C LEU A 22 -2.21 10.35 9.59
N TYR A 23 -2.29 9.99 8.33
CA TYR A 23 -3.23 10.60 7.38
C TYR A 23 -4.19 9.54 6.90
N ALA A 24 -5.48 9.82 6.92
CA ALA A 24 -6.55 8.95 6.44
C ALA A 24 -7.33 9.64 5.31
N ALA A 25 -7.55 8.92 4.22
CA ALA A 25 -8.44 9.34 3.14
C ALA A 25 -9.87 8.86 3.40
N SER A 26 -10.86 9.63 3.00
CA SER A 26 -12.27 9.30 3.10
C SER A 26 -13.03 9.60 1.81
N TYR A 27 -13.92 8.70 1.40
CA TYR A 27 -14.85 8.93 0.29
C TYR A 27 -15.92 10.01 0.57
N ALA A 28 -15.94 10.60 1.77
CA ALA A 28 -16.65 11.83 2.05
C ALA A 28 -15.93 13.10 1.52
N GLY A 29 -14.83 12.94 0.79
CA GLY A 29 -14.05 14.06 0.24
C GLY A 29 -13.00 14.62 1.21
N LEU A 30 -12.69 13.90 2.28
CA LEU A 30 -11.80 14.38 3.34
C LEU A 30 -10.44 13.67 3.31
N VAL A 31 -9.39 14.41 3.64
CA VAL A 31 -8.13 13.87 4.14
C VAL A 31 -7.97 14.37 5.57
N THR A 32 -7.99 13.45 6.52
CA THR A 32 -7.93 13.71 7.96
C THR A 32 -6.53 13.42 8.49
N SER A 33 -5.93 14.39 9.18
CA SER A 33 -4.71 14.19 9.97
C SER A 33 -5.08 13.79 11.38
N LEU A 34 -4.49 12.70 11.85
CA LEU A 34 -4.74 12.13 13.19
C LEU A 34 -3.46 12.16 14.02
N ASP A 35 -3.61 12.40 15.32
CA ASP A 35 -2.57 12.16 16.33
C ASP A 35 -2.87 10.87 17.09
N PHE A 36 -1.88 10.01 17.21
CA PHE A 36 -1.92 8.85 18.10
C PHE A 36 -1.07 9.16 19.32
N SER A 37 -1.74 9.42 20.43
CA SER A 37 -1.11 9.85 21.67
C SER A 37 -0.44 8.71 22.45
N SER A 38 0.43 9.07 23.38
CA SER A 38 1.02 8.11 24.34
C SER A 38 0.01 7.45 25.29
N SER A 39 -1.18 8.02 25.43
CA SER A 39 -2.32 7.42 26.17
C SER A 39 -3.11 6.42 25.34
N ALA A 40 -2.64 6.07 24.14
CA ALA A 40 -3.32 5.18 23.19
C ALA A 40 -4.69 5.72 22.75
N GLU A 41 -4.76 6.99 22.45
CA GLU A 41 -5.94 7.67 21.91
C GLU A 41 -5.65 8.21 20.52
N LEU A 42 -6.61 8.08 19.61
CA LEU A 42 -6.60 8.76 18.31
C LEU A 42 -7.45 10.02 18.41
N SER A 43 -6.93 11.14 17.88
CA SER A 43 -7.67 12.40 17.80
C SER A 43 -7.41 13.11 16.47
N THR A 44 -8.41 13.82 15.96
CA THR A 44 -8.29 14.61 14.73
C THR A 44 -7.49 15.88 15.03
N LEU A 45 -6.43 16.12 14.25
CA LEU A 45 -5.65 17.35 14.25
C LEU A 45 -6.18 18.36 13.24
N SER A 46 -6.40 17.93 12.02
CA SER A 46 -6.90 18.77 10.93
C SER A 46 -7.59 17.96 9.86
N GLU A 47 -8.37 18.63 9.01
CA GLU A 47 -9.03 18.04 7.86
C GLU A 47 -8.90 18.97 6.66
N THR A 48 -8.87 18.39 5.44
CA THR A 48 -8.91 19.15 4.19
C THR A 48 -9.76 18.43 3.14
N THR A 49 -10.47 19.21 2.33
CA THR A 49 -11.23 18.74 1.16
C THR A 49 -10.48 18.95 -0.16
N GLU A 50 -9.26 19.46 -0.10
CA GLU A 50 -8.51 19.88 -1.29
C GLU A 50 -7.94 18.76 -2.15
N CYS A 51 -8.08 17.48 -1.72
CA CYS A 51 -7.72 16.33 -2.54
C CYS A 51 -8.72 16.13 -3.69
N GLY A 52 -10.02 16.23 -3.39
CA GLY A 52 -11.12 16.00 -4.31
C GLY A 52 -12.32 15.37 -3.60
N SER A 53 -13.31 14.90 -4.37
CA SER A 53 -14.57 14.38 -3.82
C SER A 53 -14.49 12.93 -3.30
N SER A 54 -13.52 12.16 -3.78
CA SER A 54 -13.41 10.71 -3.49
C SER A 54 -11.95 10.28 -3.26
N PRO A 55 -11.26 10.87 -2.26
CA PRO A 55 -9.88 10.46 -1.92
C PRO A 55 -9.80 8.98 -1.62
N SER A 56 -8.94 8.23 -2.35
CA SER A 56 -8.88 6.77 -2.27
C SER A 56 -7.51 6.22 -1.92
N TRP A 57 -6.46 6.96 -2.20
CA TRP A 57 -5.09 6.54 -1.96
C TRP A 57 -4.23 7.66 -1.43
N LEU A 58 -3.45 7.35 -0.41
CA LEU A 58 -2.43 8.23 0.15
C LEU A 58 -1.05 7.58 0.04
N MET A 59 -0.04 8.38 -0.28
CA MET A 59 1.36 7.97 -0.27
C MET A 59 2.22 9.12 0.30
N LEU A 60 2.98 8.84 1.36
CA LEU A 60 3.84 9.83 1.99
C LEU A 60 5.30 9.67 1.51
N ASP A 61 5.89 10.75 1.01
CA ASP A 61 7.32 10.91 0.78
C ASP A 61 7.92 11.62 2.01
N SER A 62 8.12 10.88 3.10
CA SER A 62 8.60 11.39 4.38
C SER A 62 9.90 12.20 4.28
N PRO A 63 10.92 11.81 3.45
CA PRO A 63 12.13 12.61 3.32
C PRO A 63 11.92 14.03 2.77
N ASN A 64 10.81 14.28 2.09
CA ASN A 64 10.48 15.57 1.50
C ASN A 64 9.26 16.24 2.16
N ASP A 65 8.64 15.60 3.16
CA ASP A 65 7.38 16.01 3.81
C ASP A 65 6.27 16.28 2.77
N VAL A 66 6.11 15.40 1.79
CA VAL A 66 5.10 15.53 0.73
C VAL A 66 4.14 14.35 0.77
N LEU A 67 2.86 14.65 0.99
CA LEU A 67 1.77 13.68 0.90
C LEU A 67 1.14 13.76 -0.48
N TYR A 68 1.09 12.63 -1.18
CA TYR A 68 0.36 12.45 -2.43
C TYR A 68 -1.04 11.91 -2.10
N CYS A 69 -2.07 12.51 -2.66
CA CYS A 69 -3.45 12.08 -2.56
C CYS A 69 -4.03 11.86 -3.95
N LEU A 70 -4.63 10.69 -4.17
CA LEU A 70 -5.40 10.37 -5.36
C LEU A 70 -6.89 10.49 -5.04
N ASP A 71 -7.61 11.20 -5.89
CA ASP A 71 -9.07 11.27 -5.89
C ASP A 71 -9.60 10.46 -7.08
N GLU A 72 -10.34 9.41 -6.81
CA GLU A 72 -10.91 8.54 -7.85
C GLU A 72 -11.87 9.29 -8.78
N GLY A 73 -12.54 10.35 -8.28
CA GLY A 73 -13.57 11.03 -9.02
C GLY A 73 -14.74 10.10 -9.36
N ILE A 74 -15.27 9.34 -8.38
CA ILE A 74 -16.29 8.30 -8.58
C ILE A 74 -17.49 8.82 -9.37
N ASP A 75 -17.97 10.02 -9.06
CA ASP A 75 -19.11 10.68 -9.72
C ASP A 75 -18.66 11.77 -10.71
N ALA A 76 -17.40 11.76 -11.12
CA ALA A 76 -16.80 12.75 -12.01
C ALA A 76 -16.17 12.09 -13.25
N PRO A 77 -16.05 12.80 -14.38
CA PRO A 77 -15.43 12.26 -15.58
C PRO A 77 -13.92 12.08 -15.46
N ASN A 78 -13.29 12.64 -14.44
CA ASN A 78 -11.84 12.62 -14.22
C ASN A 78 -11.54 12.47 -12.73
N GLY A 79 -10.41 11.82 -12.42
CA GLY A 79 -9.80 11.88 -11.11
C GLY A 79 -8.85 13.06 -10.97
N THR A 80 -8.22 13.19 -9.80
CA THR A 80 -7.15 14.15 -9.55
C THR A 80 -5.98 13.53 -8.79
N ILE A 81 -4.82 14.14 -8.94
CA ILE A 81 -3.63 13.90 -8.12
C ILE A 81 -3.32 15.20 -7.42
N THR A 82 -3.32 15.20 -6.09
CA THR A 82 -3.00 16.37 -5.28
C THR A 82 -1.76 16.08 -4.44
N THR A 83 -0.86 17.05 -4.32
CA THR A 83 0.25 17.00 -3.38
C THR A 83 0.06 18.03 -2.29
N PHE A 84 0.41 17.63 -1.07
CA PHE A 84 0.40 18.48 0.11
C PHE A 84 1.76 18.50 0.77
N LYS A 85 2.18 19.66 1.28
CA LYS A 85 3.23 19.76 2.28
C LYS A 85 2.64 19.35 3.62
N THR A 86 3.30 18.44 4.32
CA THR A 86 2.96 18.07 5.69
C THR A 86 3.66 18.99 6.69
N HIS A 87 3.01 19.28 7.81
CA HIS A 87 3.53 20.11 8.88
C HIS A 87 3.52 19.39 10.22
N SER A 88 4.40 19.83 11.13
CA SER A 88 4.57 19.20 12.45
C SER A 88 3.32 19.26 13.36
N ASP A 89 2.38 20.14 13.09
CA ASP A 89 1.09 20.28 13.76
C ASP A 89 -0.03 19.46 13.10
N GLY A 90 0.28 18.69 12.04
CA GLY A 90 -0.67 17.91 11.27
C GLY A 90 -1.38 18.69 10.17
N ALA A 91 -1.13 19.98 10.01
CA ALA A 91 -1.71 20.75 8.91
C ALA A 91 -1.19 20.26 7.55
N LEU A 92 -2.03 20.34 6.54
CA LEU A 92 -1.70 20.04 5.15
C LEU A 92 -1.83 21.31 4.30
N THR A 93 -0.76 21.68 3.60
CA THR A 93 -0.80 22.80 2.65
C THR A 93 -0.71 22.26 1.23
N LYS A 94 -1.72 22.51 0.41
CA LYS A 94 -1.71 22.09 -0.99
C LYS A 94 -0.57 22.74 -1.76
N LEU A 95 0.26 21.91 -2.41
CA LEU A 95 1.35 22.33 -3.28
C LEU A 95 0.89 22.39 -4.74
N ALA A 96 0.27 21.33 -5.22
CA ALA A 96 -0.21 21.21 -6.59
C ALA A 96 -1.42 20.29 -6.69
N GLN A 97 -2.20 20.46 -7.75
CA GLN A 97 -3.27 19.54 -8.14
C GLN A 97 -3.31 19.43 -9.66
N LEU A 98 -3.46 18.20 -10.15
CA LEU A 98 -3.55 17.89 -11.57
C LEU A 98 -4.74 16.98 -11.83
N LYS A 99 -5.57 17.33 -12.84
CA LYS A 99 -6.58 16.41 -13.35
C LYS A 99 -5.93 15.24 -14.07
N THR A 100 -6.45 14.05 -13.85
CA THR A 100 -5.96 12.83 -14.49
C THR A 100 -7.14 12.02 -15.06
N ILE A 101 -6.85 10.86 -15.66
CA ILE A 101 -7.86 9.91 -16.13
C ILE A 101 -8.70 9.44 -14.93
N SER A 102 -9.96 9.05 -15.16
CA SER A 102 -10.89 8.56 -14.14
C SER A 102 -10.33 7.35 -13.37
N GLY A 103 -10.65 7.29 -12.10
CA GLY A 103 -10.36 6.14 -11.22
C GLY A 103 -8.90 5.92 -10.88
N PRO A 104 -8.06 6.93 -10.54
CA PRO A 104 -6.75 6.66 -9.99
C PRO A 104 -6.89 6.03 -8.61
N VAL A 105 -6.36 4.81 -8.42
CA VAL A 105 -6.59 4.00 -7.20
C VAL A 105 -5.30 3.66 -6.44
N MET A 106 -4.15 3.74 -7.09
CA MET A 106 -2.84 3.54 -6.46
C MET A 106 -1.74 4.22 -7.24
N SER A 107 -0.73 4.70 -6.54
CA SER A 107 0.49 5.25 -7.13
C SER A 107 1.73 4.80 -6.40
N ALA A 108 2.87 4.81 -7.11
CA ALA A 108 4.18 4.65 -6.51
C ALA A 108 5.19 5.56 -7.21
N THR A 109 6.13 6.10 -6.43
CA THR A 109 7.26 6.86 -6.98
C THR A 109 8.38 5.91 -7.38
N TYR A 110 9.06 6.26 -8.48
CA TYR A 110 10.29 5.60 -8.92
C TYR A 110 11.32 6.65 -9.39
N SER A 111 12.55 6.22 -9.57
CA SER A 111 13.66 7.09 -10.00
C SER A 111 14.43 6.46 -11.15
N ALA A 112 15.09 7.30 -11.95
CA ALA A 112 16.00 6.86 -12.99
C ALA A 112 17.37 7.54 -12.77
N PRO A 113 18.47 6.80 -12.63
CA PRO A 113 19.80 7.35 -12.33
C PRO A 113 20.30 8.42 -13.31
N GLY A 114 19.88 8.34 -14.59
CA GLY A 114 20.24 9.34 -15.62
C GLY A 114 19.46 10.65 -15.53
N VAL A 115 18.47 10.76 -14.64
CA VAL A 115 17.62 11.94 -14.46
C VAL A 115 17.76 12.44 -13.01
N LEU A 116 18.85 13.14 -12.74
CA LEU A 116 19.14 13.64 -11.40
C LEU A 116 18.11 14.71 -10.95
N GLY A 117 17.77 14.66 -9.66
CA GLY A 117 16.90 15.66 -9.02
C GLY A 117 15.41 15.53 -9.38
N ARG A 118 14.99 14.46 -10.07
CA ARG A 118 13.57 14.19 -10.39
C ARG A 118 13.17 12.81 -9.88
N LYS A 119 11.95 12.74 -9.38
CA LYS A 119 11.21 11.49 -9.19
C LYS A 119 10.17 11.36 -10.30
N PHE A 120 9.72 10.15 -10.50
CA PHE A 120 8.57 9.85 -11.37
C PHE A 120 7.48 9.22 -10.52
N LEU A 121 6.24 9.45 -10.90
CA LEU A 121 5.06 8.84 -10.30
C LEU A 121 4.37 8.00 -11.37
N ALA A 122 4.15 6.72 -11.12
CA ALA A 122 3.27 5.88 -11.89
C ALA A 122 1.93 5.75 -11.18
N VAL A 123 0.82 5.80 -11.91
CA VAL A 123 -0.55 5.78 -11.39
C VAL A 123 -1.36 4.75 -12.14
N ALA A 124 -2.04 3.87 -11.40
CA ALA A 124 -3.01 2.91 -11.91
C ALA A 124 -4.42 3.53 -11.90
N HIS A 125 -5.12 3.45 -13.03
CA HIS A 125 -6.47 3.98 -13.21
C HIS A 125 -7.46 2.84 -13.43
N TYR A 126 -8.25 2.54 -12.40
CA TYR A 126 -9.25 1.46 -12.42
C TYR A 126 -10.34 1.71 -13.47
N SER A 127 -11.10 2.79 -13.31
CA SER A 127 -12.20 3.12 -14.22
C SER A 127 -11.72 3.58 -15.61
N GLY A 128 -10.53 4.15 -15.68
CA GLY A 128 -9.94 4.66 -16.91
C GLY A 128 -9.16 3.63 -17.72
N SER A 129 -9.09 2.38 -17.30
CA SER A 129 -8.37 1.28 -17.98
C SER A 129 -6.96 1.67 -18.42
N SER A 130 -6.23 2.41 -17.59
CA SER A 130 -4.99 3.06 -18.00
C SER A 130 -3.92 3.05 -16.93
N VAL A 131 -2.67 3.23 -17.37
CA VAL A 131 -1.53 3.58 -16.52
C VAL A 131 -0.97 4.91 -17.02
N THR A 132 -0.74 5.86 -16.12
CA THR A 132 -0.11 7.14 -16.46
C THR A 132 1.19 7.33 -15.69
N THR A 133 2.09 8.12 -16.25
CA THR A 133 3.32 8.53 -15.55
C THR A 133 3.48 10.04 -15.56
N TYR A 134 4.11 10.53 -14.52
CA TYR A 134 4.39 11.94 -14.31
C TYR A 134 5.84 12.08 -13.83
N SER A 135 6.56 13.11 -14.29
CA SER A 135 7.73 13.58 -13.55
C SER A 135 7.28 14.50 -12.43
N VAL A 136 7.95 14.38 -11.28
CA VAL A 136 7.59 15.10 -10.06
C VAL A 136 8.82 15.81 -9.52
N ASP A 137 8.67 17.10 -9.20
CA ASP A 137 9.62 17.78 -8.33
C ASP A 137 9.38 17.30 -6.89
N PRO A 138 10.33 16.61 -6.25
CA PRO A 138 10.10 15.98 -4.95
C PRO A 138 9.97 16.99 -3.81
N VAL A 139 10.43 18.24 -3.98
CA VAL A 139 10.38 19.29 -2.96
C VAL A 139 9.14 20.17 -3.14
N GLN A 140 8.85 20.54 -4.39
CA GLN A 140 7.73 21.42 -4.72
C GLN A 140 6.43 20.64 -4.98
N GLY A 141 6.51 19.31 -5.13
CA GLY A 141 5.36 18.47 -5.41
C GLY A 141 4.69 18.74 -6.77
N LEU A 142 5.37 19.47 -7.68
CA LEU A 142 4.84 19.83 -8.98
C LEU A 142 4.89 18.64 -9.94
N PHE A 143 3.86 18.50 -10.78
CA PHE A 143 3.73 17.42 -11.74
C PHE A 143 3.88 17.90 -13.18
N LYS A 144 4.48 17.01 -14.01
CA LYS A 144 4.39 17.10 -15.46
C LYS A 144 3.99 15.72 -15.98
N HIS A 145 2.89 15.64 -16.73
CA HIS A 145 2.48 14.41 -17.40
C HIS A 145 3.55 13.98 -18.42
N GLU A 146 3.90 12.69 -18.42
CA GLU A 146 4.90 12.12 -19.29
C GLU A 146 4.29 11.09 -20.26
N GLN A 147 3.53 10.10 -19.77
CA GLN A 147 3.01 9.01 -20.59
C GLN A 147 1.61 8.57 -20.18
N THR A 148 0.87 8.03 -21.15
CA THR A 148 -0.40 7.32 -20.93
C THR A 148 -0.37 6.00 -21.69
N PHE A 149 -0.72 4.90 -21.00
CA PHE A 149 -0.94 3.58 -21.56
C PHE A 149 -2.40 3.19 -21.33
N THR A 150 -3.19 3.15 -22.38
CA THR A 150 -4.62 2.77 -22.33
C THR A 150 -4.81 1.37 -22.88
N TYR A 151 -5.67 0.58 -22.22
CA TYR A 151 -5.86 -0.82 -22.53
C TYR A 151 -7.30 -1.11 -22.91
N GLN A 152 -7.48 -2.19 -23.66
CA GLN A 152 -8.79 -2.70 -24.05
C GLN A 152 -8.76 -4.23 -24.00
N MET A 153 -9.93 -4.84 -23.79
CA MET A 153 -10.15 -6.26 -23.88
C MET A 153 -11.11 -6.55 -25.02
N ALA A 154 -10.95 -7.71 -25.67
CA ALA A 154 -11.83 -8.13 -26.77
C ALA A 154 -13.21 -8.62 -26.24
N ALA A 155 -13.27 -9.08 -25.00
CA ALA A 155 -14.47 -9.52 -24.29
C ALA A 155 -14.23 -9.43 -22.78
N PRO A 156 -15.29 -9.36 -21.98
CA PRO A 156 -15.19 -9.44 -20.52
C PRO A 156 -14.50 -10.73 -20.05
N GLY A 157 -13.83 -10.66 -18.91
CA GLY A 157 -13.25 -11.82 -18.22
C GLY A 157 -14.30 -12.71 -17.56
N PRO A 158 -13.86 -13.80 -16.88
CA PRO A 158 -14.77 -14.75 -16.24
C PRO A 158 -15.74 -14.14 -15.22
N ASN A 159 -15.32 -13.12 -14.51
CA ASN A 159 -16.18 -12.33 -13.62
C ASN A 159 -16.63 -11.05 -14.33
N ALA A 160 -17.59 -11.17 -15.24
CA ALA A 160 -17.99 -10.06 -16.11
C ALA A 160 -18.46 -8.79 -15.36
N ALA A 161 -18.91 -8.90 -14.11
CA ALA A 161 -19.30 -7.74 -13.30
C ALA A 161 -18.09 -6.93 -12.77
N ARG A 162 -16.91 -7.51 -12.75
CA ARG A 162 -15.68 -6.93 -12.23
C ARG A 162 -14.54 -6.93 -13.25
N GLN A 163 -14.73 -7.60 -14.38
CA GLN A 163 -13.77 -7.75 -15.47
C GLN A 163 -14.42 -7.40 -16.81
N ASP A 164 -15.29 -6.39 -16.80
CA ASP A 164 -15.94 -5.83 -17.99
C ASP A 164 -14.94 -5.08 -18.89
N ALA A 165 -13.85 -4.58 -18.30
CA ALA A 165 -12.75 -3.86 -18.94
C ALA A 165 -11.42 -4.14 -18.22
N PRO A 166 -10.27 -3.71 -18.75
CA PRO A 166 -9.03 -3.66 -17.97
C PRO A 166 -9.17 -2.70 -16.78
N HIS A 167 -8.72 -3.15 -15.61
CA HIS A 167 -8.77 -2.38 -14.37
C HIS A 167 -7.39 -2.41 -13.66
N PRO A 168 -6.40 -1.63 -14.15
CA PRO A 168 -5.14 -1.44 -13.44
C PRO A 168 -5.43 -0.97 -12.01
N HIS A 169 -4.92 -1.72 -11.00
CA HIS A 169 -5.31 -1.49 -9.60
C HIS A 169 -4.13 -1.18 -8.68
N GLY A 170 -2.96 -1.75 -8.95
CA GLY A 170 -1.78 -1.58 -8.12
C GLY A 170 -0.59 -1.02 -8.90
N VAL A 171 0.38 -0.44 -8.20
CA VAL A 171 1.68 -0.03 -8.75
C VAL A 171 2.78 -0.47 -7.81
N VAL A 172 3.71 -1.28 -8.28
CA VAL A 172 4.82 -1.80 -7.49
C VAL A 172 6.13 -1.60 -8.23
N VAL A 173 7.09 -0.96 -7.58
CA VAL A 173 8.45 -0.80 -8.12
C VAL A 173 9.31 -1.97 -7.62
N ASP A 174 10.07 -2.59 -8.53
CA ASP A 174 10.94 -3.69 -8.16
C ASP A 174 12.15 -3.23 -7.30
N PRO A 175 12.77 -4.10 -6.49
CA PRO A 175 13.87 -3.72 -5.60
C PRO A 175 15.10 -3.15 -6.31
N THR A 176 15.25 -3.37 -7.61
CA THR A 176 16.36 -2.81 -8.41
C THR A 176 16.04 -1.41 -8.96
N GLY A 177 14.79 -0.95 -8.88
CA GLY A 177 14.30 0.28 -9.49
C GLY A 177 14.28 0.28 -11.01
N ARG A 178 14.41 -0.91 -11.63
CA ARG A 178 14.46 -1.05 -13.10
C ARG A 178 13.13 -1.41 -13.73
N PHE A 179 12.17 -1.85 -12.90
CA PHE A 179 10.87 -2.29 -13.39
C PHE A 179 9.74 -1.73 -12.55
N VAL A 180 8.63 -1.44 -13.19
CA VAL A 180 7.35 -1.10 -12.55
C VAL A 180 6.35 -2.18 -12.95
N LEU A 181 5.68 -2.77 -11.98
CA LEU A 181 4.64 -3.77 -12.14
C LEU A 181 3.29 -3.18 -11.79
N VAL A 182 2.29 -3.43 -12.64
CA VAL A 182 0.93 -2.92 -12.44
C VAL A 182 -0.05 -4.08 -12.55
N PRO A 183 -0.51 -4.66 -11.43
CA PRO A 183 -1.61 -5.62 -11.43
C PRO A 183 -2.86 -5.01 -12.06
N ASP A 184 -3.49 -5.75 -12.98
CA ASP A 184 -4.71 -5.38 -13.70
C ASP A 184 -5.79 -6.42 -13.40
N LEU A 185 -6.71 -6.01 -12.52
CA LEU A 185 -7.79 -6.87 -12.00
C LEU A 185 -8.73 -7.34 -13.11
N GLY A 186 -9.03 -6.46 -14.06
CA GLY A 186 -9.97 -6.77 -15.13
C GLY A 186 -9.40 -7.70 -16.18
N ALA A 187 -8.10 -7.55 -16.48
CA ALA A 187 -7.46 -8.29 -17.57
C ALA A 187 -6.75 -9.58 -17.11
N ASP A 188 -6.74 -9.92 -15.82
CA ASP A 188 -6.01 -11.07 -15.25
C ASP A 188 -4.52 -11.10 -15.61
N VAL A 189 -3.87 -9.94 -15.59
CA VAL A 189 -2.44 -9.81 -15.84
C VAL A 189 -1.78 -8.89 -14.84
N VAL A 190 -0.45 -9.02 -14.69
CA VAL A 190 0.38 -7.95 -14.14
C VAL A 190 1.12 -7.33 -15.32
N ARG A 191 0.82 -6.07 -15.64
CA ARG A 191 1.54 -5.33 -16.67
C ARG A 191 2.92 -5.02 -16.18
N VAL A 192 3.92 -5.22 -17.02
CA VAL A 192 5.32 -5.04 -16.66
C VAL A 192 5.94 -3.98 -17.55
N PHE A 193 6.61 -3.03 -16.91
CA PHE A 193 7.32 -1.96 -17.59
C PHE A 193 8.78 -1.96 -17.17
N ARG A 194 9.66 -1.77 -18.13
CA ARG A 194 11.05 -1.43 -17.87
C ARG A 194 11.19 0.09 -17.71
N VAL A 195 11.93 0.54 -16.72
CA VAL A 195 12.29 1.94 -16.54
C VAL A 195 13.49 2.25 -17.43
N ASN A 196 13.36 3.17 -18.37
CA ASN A 196 14.50 3.69 -19.13
C ASN A 196 15.37 4.53 -18.18
N GLN A 197 16.53 4.01 -17.84
CA GLN A 197 17.42 4.59 -16.83
C GLN A 197 17.99 5.97 -17.20
N SER A 198 17.90 6.36 -18.47
CA SER A 198 18.38 7.66 -18.95
C SER A 198 17.29 8.73 -19.01
N THR A 199 16.03 8.33 -19.19
CA THR A 199 14.90 9.26 -19.37
C THR A 199 13.84 9.19 -18.28
N GLY A 200 13.78 8.10 -17.53
CA GLY A 200 12.71 7.81 -16.59
C GLY A 200 11.40 7.34 -17.22
N LEU A 201 11.32 7.27 -18.54
CA LEU A 201 10.12 6.79 -19.23
C LEU A 201 9.96 5.27 -19.07
N LEU A 202 8.72 4.83 -19.04
CA LEU A 202 8.36 3.41 -18.95
C LEU A 202 8.27 2.80 -20.37
N GLU A 203 8.81 1.61 -20.51
CA GLU A 203 8.75 0.81 -21.74
C GLU A 203 8.01 -0.49 -21.42
N PRO A 204 6.81 -0.74 -22.02
CA PRO A 204 6.07 -1.96 -21.76
C PRO A 204 6.83 -3.18 -22.28
N ILE A 205 6.82 -4.24 -21.51
CA ILE A 205 7.37 -5.56 -21.88
C ILE A 205 6.30 -6.64 -21.65
N GLU A 206 6.65 -7.92 -21.86
CA GLU A 206 5.73 -9.04 -21.70
C GLU A 206 5.11 -9.07 -20.31
N PRO A 207 3.77 -9.08 -20.16
CA PRO A 207 3.10 -9.13 -18.89
C PRO A 207 3.22 -10.50 -18.21
N LEU A 208 3.08 -10.53 -16.88
CA LEU A 208 2.84 -11.75 -16.12
C LEU A 208 1.35 -12.09 -16.21
N VAL A 209 1.01 -13.24 -16.76
CA VAL A 209 -0.38 -13.72 -16.87
C VAL A 209 -0.78 -14.40 -15.56
N ALA A 210 -1.92 -14.02 -15.00
CA ALA A 210 -2.55 -14.63 -13.85
C ALA A 210 -3.62 -15.66 -14.28
N SER A 211 -4.19 -16.38 -13.32
CA SER A 211 -5.26 -17.32 -13.58
C SER A 211 -6.55 -16.58 -14.00
N PRO A 212 -7.29 -17.05 -15.01
CA PRO A 212 -8.52 -16.38 -15.43
C PRO A 212 -9.54 -16.25 -14.30
N GLY A 213 -10.08 -15.05 -14.10
CA GLY A 213 -11.04 -14.73 -13.05
C GLY A 213 -10.43 -14.45 -11.67
N SER A 214 -9.11 -14.44 -11.56
CA SER A 214 -8.43 -14.25 -10.27
C SER A 214 -8.40 -12.81 -9.80
N GLY A 215 -8.36 -11.84 -10.69
CA GLY A 215 -8.37 -10.40 -10.38
C GLY A 215 -7.13 -9.92 -9.64
N PRO A 216 -5.96 -9.83 -10.30
CA PRO A 216 -4.74 -9.26 -9.74
C PRO A 216 -4.97 -7.86 -9.19
N ARG A 217 -4.64 -7.62 -7.92
CA ARG A 217 -4.97 -6.36 -7.27
C ARG A 217 -3.73 -5.57 -6.81
N HIS A 218 -3.03 -6.06 -5.83
CA HIS A 218 -1.82 -5.47 -5.27
C HIS A 218 -0.71 -6.52 -5.18
N GLY A 219 0.53 -6.06 -5.01
CA GLY A 219 1.67 -6.96 -4.88
C GLY A 219 2.79 -6.36 -4.05
N ALA A 220 3.66 -7.23 -3.58
CA ALA A 220 4.84 -6.84 -2.80
C ALA A 220 6.06 -7.65 -3.23
N PHE A 221 7.21 -7.00 -3.34
CA PHE A 221 8.47 -7.69 -3.50
C PHE A 221 9.05 -8.11 -2.15
N TRP A 222 9.64 -9.27 -2.12
CA TRP A 222 10.36 -9.79 -0.98
C TRP A 222 11.75 -10.27 -1.37
N THR A 223 12.76 -9.89 -0.58
CA THR A 223 14.14 -10.32 -0.74
C THR A 223 14.58 -10.95 0.58
N PRO A 224 14.98 -12.24 0.61
CA PRO A 224 15.44 -12.91 1.82
C PRO A 224 16.56 -12.13 2.50
N ARG A 225 16.65 -12.22 3.83
CA ARG A 225 17.74 -11.59 4.59
C ARG A 225 19.09 -12.12 4.11
N GLY A 226 20.05 -11.21 3.94
CA GLY A 226 21.39 -11.55 3.44
C GLY A 226 21.49 -11.59 1.91
N SER A 227 20.38 -11.54 1.19
CA SER A 227 20.36 -11.36 -0.25
C SER A 227 20.38 -9.86 -0.58
N ASN A 228 20.83 -9.50 -1.77
CA ASN A 228 20.74 -8.14 -2.31
C ASN A 228 19.73 -8.09 -3.44
N SER A 229 19.31 -6.88 -3.84
CA SER A 229 18.31 -6.66 -4.89
C SER A 229 18.71 -7.21 -6.28
N THR A 230 19.97 -7.55 -6.47
CA THR A 230 20.50 -8.14 -7.71
C THR A 230 20.72 -9.65 -7.60
N SER A 231 20.46 -10.25 -6.42
CA SER A 231 20.59 -11.70 -6.20
C SER A 231 19.54 -12.47 -6.97
N SER A 232 19.74 -13.78 -7.11
CA SER A 232 18.77 -14.70 -7.70
C SER A 232 17.56 -15.00 -6.80
N ASP A 233 17.52 -14.41 -5.61
CA ASP A 233 16.55 -14.73 -4.57
C ASP A 233 15.61 -13.52 -4.28
N VAL A 234 15.03 -12.98 -5.34
CA VAL A 234 13.95 -11.99 -5.26
C VAL A 234 12.64 -12.67 -5.57
N TYR A 235 11.60 -12.36 -4.80
CA TYR A 235 10.26 -12.90 -4.97
C TYR A 235 9.26 -11.76 -5.12
N PHE A 236 8.22 -12.01 -5.91
CA PHE A 236 7.06 -11.13 -6.05
C PHE A 236 5.83 -11.88 -5.59
N TYR A 237 5.12 -11.33 -4.63
CA TYR A 237 3.85 -11.83 -4.14
C TYR A 237 2.72 -10.97 -4.66
N LEU A 238 1.68 -11.62 -5.16
CA LEU A 238 0.51 -11.01 -5.79
C LEU A 238 -0.76 -11.44 -5.07
N VAL A 239 -1.51 -10.49 -4.53
CA VAL A 239 -2.85 -10.74 -4.03
C VAL A 239 -3.87 -10.63 -5.15
N GLN A 240 -4.77 -11.60 -5.23
CA GLN A 240 -5.81 -11.73 -6.23
C GLN A 240 -7.18 -11.55 -5.56
N GLU A 241 -7.85 -10.43 -5.87
CA GLU A 241 -9.06 -10.00 -5.17
C GLU A 241 -10.24 -10.93 -5.37
N LEU A 242 -10.44 -11.40 -6.61
CA LEU A 242 -11.65 -12.11 -7.00
C LEU A 242 -11.62 -13.58 -6.63
N SER A 243 -10.43 -14.19 -6.58
CA SER A 243 -10.24 -15.58 -6.16
C SER A 243 -9.88 -15.71 -4.67
N ASN A 244 -9.58 -14.62 -3.96
CA ASN A 244 -9.06 -14.64 -2.59
C ASN A 244 -7.79 -15.49 -2.45
N GLU A 245 -6.83 -15.27 -3.34
CA GLU A 245 -5.60 -16.04 -3.40
C GLU A 245 -4.37 -15.15 -3.28
N LEU A 246 -3.31 -15.73 -2.73
CA LEU A 246 -1.95 -15.25 -2.77
C LEU A 246 -1.15 -16.11 -3.75
N SER A 247 -0.57 -15.50 -4.80
CA SER A 247 0.41 -16.14 -5.67
C SER A 247 1.81 -15.62 -5.38
N GLY A 248 2.80 -16.52 -5.35
CA GLY A 248 4.21 -16.19 -5.18
C GLY A 248 5.03 -16.57 -6.43
N PHE A 249 5.91 -15.67 -6.85
CA PHE A 249 6.77 -15.85 -8.01
C PHE A 249 8.22 -15.61 -7.64
N ARG A 250 9.12 -16.53 -8.01
CA ARG A 250 10.55 -16.25 -8.02
C ARG A 250 10.88 -15.37 -9.23
N VAL A 251 11.57 -14.28 -8.96
CA VAL A 251 11.94 -13.29 -9.97
C VAL A 251 13.35 -13.55 -10.46
N LYS A 252 13.56 -13.49 -11.77
CA LYS A 252 14.87 -13.59 -12.37
C LYS A 252 15.12 -12.38 -13.27
N TYR A 253 16.20 -11.68 -13.00
CA TYR A 253 16.70 -10.61 -13.85
C TYR A 253 17.70 -11.14 -14.84
N SER A 254 17.59 -10.76 -16.13
CA SER A 254 18.51 -11.17 -17.18
C SER A 254 18.72 -10.03 -18.20
N GLY A 255 19.90 -9.44 -18.20
CA GLY A 255 20.16 -8.25 -19.02
C GLY A 255 19.15 -7.14 -18.73
N ASN A 256 18.36 -6.73 -19.70
CA ASN A 256 17.31 -5.72 -19.58
C ASN A 256 15.91 -6.32 -19.34
N GLY A 257 15.81 -7.61 -19.06
CA GLY A 257 14.54 -8.31 -18.86
C GLY A 257 14.31 -8.76 -17.41
N ILE A 258 13.05 -9.04 -17.12
CA ILE A 258 12.58 -9.67 -15.89
C ILE A 258 11.68 -10.85 -16.27
N SER A 259 11.75 -11.93 -15.52
CA SER A 259 10.88 -13.10 -15.71
C SER A 259 10.43 -13.67 -14.37
N PHE A 260 9.31 -14.38 -14.39
CA PHE A 260 8.61 -14.86 -13.21
C PHE A 260 8.39 -16.36 -13.32
N ARG A 261 8.72 -17.10 -12.26
CA ARG A 261 8.38 -18.52 -12.13
C ARG A 261 7.48 -18.70 -10.91
N LYS A 262 6.25 -19.14 -11.11
CA LYS A 262 5.32 -19.40 -9.99
C LYS A 262 5.94 -20.45 -9.04
N VAL A 263 5.96 -20.16 -7.75
CA VAL A 263 6.49 -21.01 -6.69
C VAL A 263 5.47 -21.28 -5.60
N TYR A 264 4.42 -20.47 -5.54
CA TYR A 264 3.35 -20.60 -4.56
C TYR A 264 2.00 -20.16 -5.15
N GLU A 265 0.93 -20.80 -4.73
CA GLU A 265 -0.45 -20.38 -4.91
C GLU A 265 -1.29 -20.97 -3.78
N GLY A 266 -2.09 -20.15 -3.12
CA GLY A 266 -2.94 -20.61 -2.03
C GLY A 266 -3.96 -19.58 -1.60
N SER A 267 -5.07 -20.06 -1.01
CA SER A 267 -6.15 -19.23 -0.51
C SER A 267 -5.70 -18.37 0.67
N THR A 268 -6.22 -17.15 0.77
CA THR A 268 -6.09 -16.28 1.96
C THR A 268 -6.86 -16.83 3.17
N TYR A 269 -7.61 -17.90 3.01
CA TYR A 269 -8.33 -18.64 4.07
C TYR A 269 -7.68 -20.00 4.40
N GLY A 270 -6.47 -20.26 3.86
CA GLY A 270 -5.76 -21.52 4.07
C GLY A 270 -6.50 -22.70 3.43
N LYS A 271 -6.96 -23.66 4.25
CA LYS A 271 -7.71 -24.83 3.79
C LYS A 271 -9.23 -24.65 3.84
N GLU A 272 -9.68 -23.58 4.49
CA GLU A 272 -11.11 -23.30 4.60
C GLU A 272 -11.61 -22.62 3.30
N PRO A 273 -12.88 -22.83 2.94
CA PRO A 273 -13.47 -22.15 1.80
C PRO A 273 -13.56 -20.62 2.08
N SER A 274 -13.30 -19.82 1.07
CA SER A 274 -13.51 -18.38 1.17
C SER A 274 -14.98 -18.05 1.41
N PRO A 275 -15.32 -17.20 2.41
CA PRO A 275 -16.68 -16.76 2.62
C PRO A 275 -17.28 -16.10 1.38
N ALA A 276 -18.57 -16.34 1.12
CA ALA A 276 -19.24 -15.79 -0.06
C ALA A 276 -19.22 -14.26 -0.06
N GLY A 277 -18.76 -13.67 -1.15
CA GLY A 277 -18.64 -12.21 -1.31
C GLY A 277 -17.37 -11.59 -0.72
N SER A 278 -16.54 -12.39 -0.03
CA SER A 278 -15.26 -11.92 0.49
C SER A 278 -14.29 -11.52 -0.63
N LYS A 279 -13.36 -10.61 -0.32
CA LYS A 279 -12.39 -10.06 -1.27
C LYS A 279 -11.06 -9.78 -0.58
N ALA A 280 -9.99 -10.43 -1.03
CA ALA A 280 -8.65 -10.04 -0.62
C ALA A 280 -8.33 -8.62 -1.10
N ALA A 281 -7.54 -7.85 -0.34
CA ALA A 281 -7.32 -6.45 -0.66
C ALA A 281 -5.84 -6.03 -0.65
N GLU A 282 -5.33 -5.62 0.50
CA GLU A 282 -3.97 -5.11 0.65
C GLU A 282 -2.99 -6.22 0.98
N ILE A 283 -1.74 -6.03 0.61
CA ILE A 283 -0.63 -6.93 0.91
C ILE A 283 0.59 -6.14 1.41
N ALA A 284 1.21 -6.62 2.47
CA ALA A 284 2.48 -6.10 2.95
C ALA A 284 3.43 -7.22 3.36
N ILE A 285 4.73 -6.97 3.22
CA ILE A 285 5.78 -7.76 3.86
C ILE A 285 6.00 -7.19 5.25
N SER A 286 6.06 -8.06 6.26
CA SER A 286 6.32 -7.62 7.63
C SER A 286 7.70 -6.95 7.75
N PRO A 287 7.87 -5.99 8.68
CA PRO A 287 9.17 -5.34 8.90
C PRO A 287 10.27 -6.32 9.33
N GLU A 288 9.90 -7.44 9.94
CA GLU A 288 10.81 -8.54 10.28
C GLU A 288 11.26 -9.32 9.04
N ASN A 289 10.68 -9.02 7.87
CA ASN A 289 11.03 -9.59 6.58
C ASN A 289 10.83 -11.12 6.50
N ASN A 290 9.85 -11.66 7.20
CA ASN A 290 9.57 -13.09 7.25
C ASN A 290 8.08 -13.46 7.12
N HIS A 291 7.17 -12.48 7.15
CA HIS A 291 5.75 -12.71 6.96
C HIS A 291 5.19 -11.89 5.80
N ILE A 292 4.17 -12.45 5.17
CA ILE A 292 3.28 -11.77 4.23
C ILE A 292 1.94 -11.61 4.93
N VAL A 293 1.42 -10.41 4.92
CA VAL A 293 0.11 -10.08 5.50
C VAL A 293 -0.82 -9.64 4.41
N VAL A 294 -2.01 -10.20 4.36
CA VAL A 294 -3.05 -9.86 3.39
C VAL A 294 -4.34 -9.52 4.15
N SER A 295 -4.98 -8.41 3.82
CA SER A 295 -6.30 -8.10 4.37
C SER A 295 -7.42 -8.74 3.54
N ASN A 296 -8.43 -9.30 4.21
CA ASN A 296 -9.65 -9.82 3.61
C ASN A 296 -10.83 -8.92 3.98
N ARG A 297 -11.69 -8.62 3.04
CA ARG A 297 -12.85 -7.74 3.21
C ARG A 297 -14.15 -8.56 3.12
N LEU A 298 -15.17 -8.13 3.87
CA LEU A 298 -16.54 -8.68 3.81
C LEU A 298 -16.59 -10.18 4.15
N ASP A 299 -15.69 -10.68 4.99
CA ASP A 299 -15.59 -12.10 5.33
C ASP A 299 -16.24 -12.43 6.67
N ASN A 300 -16.41 -11.47 7.57
CA ASN A 300 -17.03 -11.62 8.89
C ASN A 300 -16.46 -12.80 9.71
N THR A 301 -15.18 -13.15 9.51
CA THR A 301 -14.54 -14.33 10.11
C THR A 301 -14.53 -14.28 11.64
N PHE A 302 -14.37 -13.09 12.22
CA PHE A 302 -14.29 -12.88 13.66
C PHE A 302 -15.60 -12.39 14.28
N GLY A 303 -16.66 -12.28 13.51
CA GLY A 303 -17.98 -11.86 13.95
C GLY A 303 -18.66 -10.90 12.99
N PRO A 304 -19.90 -10.50 13.23
CA PRO A 304 -20.61 -9.57 12.37
C PRO A 304 -19.84 -8.25 12.25
N LYS A 305 -19.49 -7.87 11.02
CA LYS A 305 -18.69 -6.67 10.70
C LYS A 305 -17.25 -6.71 11.25
N GLU A 306 -16.71 -7.88 11.47
CA GLU A 306 -15.30 -8.04 11.84
C GLU A 306 -14.63 -9.02 10.88
N ASP A 307 -13.86 -8.46 9.98
CA ASP A 307 -13.13 -9.13 8.90
C ASP A 307 -11.74 -9.58 9.37
N SER A 308 -10.95 -10.14 8.47
CA SER A 308 -9.70 -10.80 8.83
C SER A 308 -8.46 -10.25 8.12
N PHE A 309 -7.31 -10.53 8.73
CA PHE A 309 -6.00 -10.58 8.10
C PHE A 309 -5.56 -12.02 7.94
N ALA A 310 -5.09 -12.37 6.76
CA ALA A 310 -4.40 -13.62 6.50
C ALA A 310 -2.89 -13.41 6.65
N VAL A 311 -2.22 -14.28 7.40
CA VAL A 311 -0.77 -14.22 7.60
C VAL A 311 -0.12 -15.47 7.05
N PHE A 312 0.97 -15.26 6.31
CA PHE A 312 1.79 -16.32 5.75
C PHE A 312 3.25 -16.15 6.19
N LEU A 313 3.94 -17.24 6.41
CA LEU A 313 5.38 -17.26 6.54
C LEU A 313 5.99 -17.29 5.14
N CYS A 314 6.84 -16.32 4.78
CA CYS A 314 7.43 -16.22 3.45
C CYS A 314 8.76 -16.96 3.29
N ALA A 315 9.36 -17.42 4.37
CA ALA A 315 10.58 -18.23 4.31
C ALA A 315 10.76 -19.12 5.55
N ASP A 316 11.45 -20.24 5.37
CA ASP A 316 12.09 -20.94 6.48
C ASP A 316 13.13 -19.99 7.13
N PRO A 317 13.10 -19.81 8.47
CA PRO A 317 14.08 -19.00 9.20
C PRO A 317 15.53 -19.42 8.96
N SER A 318 15.77 -20.65 8.50
CA SER A 318 17.10 -21.16 8.14
C SER A 318 17.58 -20.68 6.76
N GLY A 319 16.73 -20.03 5.95
CA GLY A 319 17.04 -19.56 4.60
C GLY A 319 17.26 -20.66 3.55
N LYS A 320 17.06 -21.93 3.92
CA LYS A 320 17.30 -23.07 3.02
C LYS A 320 16.12 -23.36 2.08
N GLU A 321 14.91 -22.93 2.43
CA GLU A 321 13.70 -23.15 1.66
C GLU A 321 12.95 -21.83 1.42
N ALA A 322 13.59 -20.86 0.78
CA ALA A 322 13.01 -19.54 0.48
C ALA A 322 11.75 -19.59 -0.40
N GLU A 323 11.47 -20.74 -1.03
CA GLU A 323 10.27 -20.97 -1.84
C GLU A 323 9.09 -21.52 -1.03
N LYS A 324 9.27 -21.84 0.27
CA LYS A 324 8.24 -22.46 1.09
C LYS A 324 7.39 -21.40 1.80
N VAL A 325 6.35 -20.95 1.13
CA VAL A 325 5.31 -20.12 1.75
C VAL A 325 4.33 -21.00 2.50
N SER A 326 3.95 -20.61 3.72
CA SER A 326 3.01 -21.37 4.55
C SER A 326 1.95 -20.44 5.13
N PHE A 327 0.68 -20.77 4.97
CA PHE A 327 -0.40 -20.09 5.69
C PHE A 327 -0.30 -20.37 7.19
N ILE A 328 -0.30 -19.30 8.00
CA ILE A 328 -0.21 -19.39 9.46
C ILE A 328 -1.59 -19.37 10.09
N GLY A 329 -2.45 -18.43 9.68
CA GLY A 329 -3.78 -18.27 10.24
C GLY A 329 -4.45 -16.97 9.85
N LEU A 330 -5.67 -16.80 10.36
CA LEU A 330 -6.44 -15.57 10.29
C LEU A 330 -6.37 -14.82 11.62
N TYR A 331 -6.35 -13.49 11.55
CA TYR A 331 -6.28 -12.58 12.69
C TYR A 331 -7.32 -11.47 12.53
N PRO A 332 -7.88 -10.92 13.64
CA PRO A 332 -8.91 -9.87 13.57
C PRO A 332 -8.43 -8.61 12.86
N ALA A 333 -9.31 -8.00 12.07
CA ALA A 333 -9.07 -6.70 11.43
C ALA A 333 -9.66 -5.52 12.21
N TYR A 334 -10.34 -5.76 13.32
CA TYR A 334 -10.99 -4.80 14.23
C TYR A 334 -12.18 -4.05 13.61
N GLY A 335 -12.71 -4.53 12.50
CA GLY A 335 -13.86 -3.97 11.85
C GLY A 335 -14.05 -4.51 10.42
N SER A 336 -14.91 -3.87 9.66
CA SER A 336 -15.33 -4.33 8.34
C SER A 336 -14.63 -3.59 7.22
N SER A 337 -14.27 -4.35 6.19
CA SER A 337 -13.57 -3.91 4.98
C SER A 337 -12.22 -3.26 5.26
N PRO A 338 -11.22 -3.99 5.79
CA PRO A 338 -9.85 -3.52 5.93
C PRO A 338 -9.23 -3.36 4.53
N ARG A 339 -9.58 -2.24 3.83
CA ARG A 339 -9.20 -2.01 2.44
C ARG A 339 -7.71 -1.73 2.28
N HIS A 340 -7.14 -1.02 3.25
CA HIS A 340 -5.72 -0.70 3.34
C HIS A 340 -5.24 -0.82 4.78
N PHE A 341 -3.98 -1.16 4.97
CA PHE A 341 -3.30 -1.07 6.25
C PHE A 341 -1.85 -0.64 6.05
N SER A 342 -1.28 -0.02 7.07
CA SER A 342 0.09 0.44 7.07
C SER A 342 0.78 0.06 8.37
N ILE A 343 1.89 -0.67 8.29
CA ILE A 343 2.71 -1.00 9.46
C ILE A 343 3.62 0.18 9.74
N ALA A 344 3.66 0.64 10.98
CA ALA A 344 4.46 1.80 11.36
C ALA A 344 5.96 1.56 11.11
N PRO A 345 6.72 2.56 10.65
CA PRO A 345 8.17 2.47 10.49
C PRO A 345 8.91 2.04 11.77
N THR A 346 8.34 2.34 12.96
CA THR A 346 8.84 1.87 14.27
C THR A 346 8.68 0.37 14.48
N GLN A 347 7.92 -0.30 13.62
CA GLN A 347 7.65 -1.75 13.69
C GLN A 347 6.95 -2.19 15.00
N THR A 348 6.14 -1.32 15.58
CA THR A 348 5.45 -1.59 16.85
C THR A 348 3.95 -1.51 16.74
N MET A 349 3.44 -0.93 15.66
CA MET A 349 2.02 -0.68 15.45
C MET A 349 1.62 -0.89 14.00
N VAL A 350 0.34 -1.10 13.78
CA VAL A 350 -0.31 -1.12 12.47
C VAL A 350 -1.55 -0.25 12.52
N ALA A 351 -1.73 0.59 11.50
CA ALA A 351 -2.96 1.32 11.26
C ALA A 351 -3.78 0.61 10.19
N VAL A 352 -5.08 0.51 10.39
CA VAL A 352 -6.02 -0.18 9.51
C VAL A 352 -7.10 0.81 9.07
N ALA A 353 -7.26 0.99 7.78
CA ALA A 353 -8.36 1.73 7.16
C ALA A 353 -9.55 0.77 6.96
N LEU A 354 -10.57 0.94 7.79
CA LEU A 354 -11.77 0.12 7.83
C LEU A 354 -12.89 0.81 7.03
N GLU A 355 -12.90 0.52 5.72
CA GLU A 355 -13.77 1.18 4.74
C GLU A 355 -15.22 1.18 5.19
N SER A 356 -15.84 0.00 5.36
CA SER A 356 -17.26 -0.10 5.73
C SER A 356 -17.53 0.21 7.21
N SER A 357 -16.53 0.14 8.07
CA SER A 357 -16.68 0.58 9.47
C SER A 357 -16.56 2.09 9.63
N GLN A 358 -16.11 2.81 8.60
CA GLN A 358 -15.90 4.26 8.63
C GLN A 358 -14.98 4.68 9.79
N SER A 359 -13.84 3.97 9.92
CA SER A 359 -12.91 4.21 11.03
C SER A 359 -11.47 3.87 10.65
N VAL A 360 -10.55 4.44 11.43
CA VAL A 360 -9.16 4.02 11.51
C VAL A 360 -8.94 3.31 12.83
N ALA A 361 -8.42 2.09 12.79
CA ALA A 361 -7.98 1.36 13.96
C ALA A 361 -6.45 1.36 14.04
N VAL A 362 -5.90 1.49 15.25
CA VAL A 362 -4.47 1.30 15.53
C VAL A 362 -4.33 0.13 16.50
N ALA A 363 -3.52 -0.85 16.12
CA ALA A 363 -3.24 -2.03 16.92
C ALA A 363 -1.73 -2.22 17.13
N GLN A 364 -1.36 -2.96 18.15
CA GLN A 364 0.01 -3.43 18.32
C GLN A 364 0.41 -4.31 17.13
N TRP A 365 1.67 -4.21 16.72
CA TRP A 365 2.25 -5.16 15.80
C TRP A 365 2.97 -6.27 16.58
N ASP A 366 2.51 -7.51 16.47
CA ASP A 366 3.22 -8.66 17.06
C ASP A 366 4.25 -9.23 16.08
N LYS A 367 5.50 -8.89 16.32
CA LYS A 367 6.65 -9.34 15.49
C LYS A 367 6.81 -10.86 15.41
N ARG A 368 6.28 -11.59 16.38
CA ARG A 368 6.43 -13.05 16.42
C ARG A 368 5.44 -13.75 15.50
N SER A 369 4.21 -13.33 15.52
CA SER A 369 3.15 -13.85 14.64
C SER A 369 3.13 -13.18 13.27
N GLY A 370 3.76 -11.99 13.14
CA GLY A 370 3.67 -11.18 11.93
C GLY A 370 2.26 -10.65 11.68
N ALA A 371 1.50 -10.42 12.74
CA ALA A 371 0.08 -10.08 12.69
C ALA A 371 -0.26 -8.88 13.58
N PRO A 372 -1.40 -8.22 13.35
CA PRO A 372 -2.00 -7.33 14.33
C PRO A 372 -2.28 -8.04 15.65
N GLY A 373 -1.95 -7.39 16.79
CA GLY A 373 -2.10 -7.91 18.14
C GLY A 373 -3.27 -7.27 18.88
N THR A 374 -3.00 -6.54 19.97
CA THR A 374 -4.04 -5.86 20.76
C THR A 374 -4.47 -4.57 20.06
N LEU A 375 -5.79 -4.35 19.91
CA LEU A 375 -6.33 -3.05 19.52
C LEU A 375 -5.96 -2.01 20.56
N LEU A 376 -5.38 -0.90 20.15
CA LEU A 376 -4.96 0.22 20.99
C LEU A 376 -5.97 1.34 20.95
N ALA A 377 -6.41 1.74 19.76
CA ALA A 377 -7.37 2.83 19.57
C ALA A 377 -8.18 2.62 18.28
N GLU A 378 -9.37 3.18 18.25
CA GLU A 378 -10.20 3.32 17.04
C GLU A 378 -10.81 4.73 17.03
N GLN A 379 -10.77 5.37 15.84
CA GLN A 379 -11.41 6.66 15.60
C GLN A 379 -12.40 6.53 14.44
N LYS A 380 -13.66 6.84 14.71
CA LYS A 380 -14.69 6.99 13.67
C LYS A 380 -14.44 8.28 12.89
N LEU A 381 -14.55 8.19 11.58
CA LEU A 381 -14.40 9.32 10.65
C LEU A 381 -15.64 9.40 9.75
N GLU A 382 -15.81 10.53 9.07
CA GLU A 382 -16.88 10.70 8.11
C GLU A 382 -16.59 9.93 6.82
N GLY A 383 -17.56 9.12 6.36
CA GLY A 383 -17.49 8.33 5.12
C GLY A 383 -16.64 7.07 5.21
N GLU A 384 -16.58 6.34 4.12
CA GLU A 384 -15.77 5.13 3.98
C GLU A 384 -14.28 5.46 3.93
N ILE A 385 -13.44 4.70 4.61
CA ILE A 385 -12.00 4.98 4.78
C ILE A 385 -11.17 4.00 3.95
N PRO A 386 -10.77 4.37 2.71
CA PRO A 386 -10.02 3.48 1.82
C PRO A 386 -8.52 3.41 2.08
N SER A 387 -7.91 4.41 2.73
CA SER A 387 -6.44 4.48 2.88
C SER A 387 -6.02 5.17 4.17
N VAL A 388 -4.93 4.69 4.78
CA VAL A 388 -4.26 5.29 5.94
C VAL A 388 -2.75 5.13 5.85
N VAL A 389 -1.98 6.19 6.15
CA VAL A 389 -0.51 6.16 6.15
C VAL A 389 0.05 6.82 7.41
N TRP A 390 1.21 6.33 7.87
CA TRP A 390 1.94 6.90 9.00
C TRP A 390 2.81 8.07 8.56
N ASP A 391 2.92 9.07 9.43
CA ASP A 391 3.89 10.18 9.38
C ASP A 391 4.68 10.20 10.69
N LEU A 392 5.92 9.65 10.66
CA LEU A 392 6.80 9.42 11.81
C LEU A 392 8.18 10.00 11.58
#